data_34b834538c0a465c403ea75aed9ce1b8
#
_entry.id   34b834538c0a465c403ea75aed9ce1b8
#
_cell.length_a   1.000
_cell.length_b   1.000
_cell.length_c   1.000
_cell.angle_alpha   90.00
_cell.angle_beta   90.00
_cell.angle_gamma   90.00
#
_symmetry.space_group_name_H-M   'P 1'
#
loop_
_entity.id
_entity.type
_entity.pdbx_description
1 polymer ?
#
loop_
_entity_poly.entity_id
_entity_poly.type
_entity_poly.pdbx_seq_one_letter_code
_entity_poly.pdbx_strand_id
1 'polypeptide(L)'
;DASAKFQPPEQIPQTRFKPAAAPHPPAVMPDIFAVLEESTFDPKILQACNGQAVCASALFKGSGSGREAGPLITHTTAGGTALSEFTFLTGLDWRIFGPGGALAPLSLASHMQATLPKHLQTLGYQTIAIYPVGRNFLNAREAYRYYGFEHFLGIEDLDLGSDWHSLRDGQLFDKALGAIDKMRD
;
A
#
# COMPACT_ATOMS: atom_id res chain seq x y z
N ASP A 1 -12.17 -11.91 -32.99
CA ASP A 1 -11.04 -10.99 -32.87
C ASP A 1 -11.35 -9.94 -31.78
N ALA A 2 -11.13 -10.31 -30.53
CA ALA A 2 -11.48 -9.49 -29.39
C ALA A 2 -10.22 -8.87 -28.77
N SER A 3 -9.40 -8.23 -29.57
CA SER A 3 -8.35 -7.34 -29.07
C SER A 3 -8.89 -5.91 -28.95
N ALA A 4 -9.90 -5.72 -28.11
CA ALA A 4 -10.26 -4.38 -27.71
C ALA A 4 -9.06 -3.80 -26.94
N LYS A 5 -8.27 -2.95 -27.60
CA LYS A 5 -7.20 -2.20 -26.94
C LYS A 5 -7.88 -1.35 -25.87
N PHE A 6 -7.59 -1.63 -24.61
CA PHE A 6 -8.00 -0.77 -23.52
C PHE A 6 -7.43 0.64 -23.77
N GLN A 7 -8.31 1.58 -24.01
CA GLN A 7 -7.96 3.00 -24.03
C GLN A 7 -8.39 3.58 -22.68
N PRO A 8 -7.45 4.00 -21.84
CA PRO A 8 -7.82 4.66 -20.60
C PRO A 8 -8.64 5.92 -20.94
N PRO A 9 -9.66 6.23 -20.15
CA PRO A 9 -10.41 7.47 -20.33
C PRO A 9 -9.46 8.66 -20.24
N GLU A 10 -9.64 9.65 -21.08
CA GLU A 10 -8.80 10.85 -21.17
C GLU A 10 -8.75 11.62 -19.83
N GLN A 11 -9.81 11.49 -19.04
CA GLN A 11 -9.87 11.95 -17.66
C GLN A 11 -10.55 10.90 -16.80
N ILE A 12 -9.85 10.43 -15.78
CA ILE A 12 -10.43 9.56 -14.76
C ILE A 12 -11.24 10.43 -13.81
N PRO A 13 -12.56 10.17 -13.64
CA PRO A 13 -13.36 10.91 -12.68
C PRO A 13 -12.80 10.69 -11.28
N GLN A 14 -12.10 11.65 -10.76
CA GLN A 14 -11.65 11.64 -9.38
C GLN A 14 -12.61 12.48 -8.57
N THR A 15 -13.28 11.86 -7.63
CA THR A 15 -14.03 12.58 -6.61
C THR A 15 -13.03 13.50 -5.92
N ARG A 16 -13.22 14.81 -6.03
CA ARG A 16 -12.42 15.75 -5.24
C ARG A 16 -12.72 15.46 -3.77
N PHE A 17 -11.82 14.73 -3.15
CA PHE A 17 -11.84 14.63 -1.70
C PHE A 17 -11.68 16.08 -1.19
N LYS A 18 -12.75 16.61 -0.61
CA LYS A 18 -12.65 17.84 0.16
C LYS A 18 -12.22 17.40 1.55
N PRO A 19 -10.94 17.52 1.92
CA PRO A 19 -10.56 17.20 3.27
C PRO A 19 -11.40 18.09 4.20
N ALA A 20 -11.98 17.50 5.23
CA ALA A 20 -12.48 18.30 6.34
C ALA A 20 -11.31 19.17 6.77
N ALA A 21 -11.53 20.49 6.82
CA ALA A 21 -10.49 21.40 7.27
C ALA A 21 -10.04 20.93 8.64
N ALA A 22 -8.82 20.43 8.73
CA ALA A 22 -8.24 20.10 10.03
C ALA A 22 -8.25 21.41 10.85
N PRO A 23 -8.77 21.40 12.06
CA PRO A 23 -8.97 22.62 12.84
C PRO A 23 -7.67 23.42 13.04
N HIS A 24 -6.54 22.81 13.09
CA HIS A 24 -5.19 23.41 13.00
C HIS A 24 -4.21 22.28 12.71
N PRO A 25 -3.20 22.49 11.83
CA PRO A 25 -2.13 21.51 11.70
C PRO A 25 -1.44 21.37 13.08
N PRO A 26 -1.12 20.15 13.52
CA PRO A 26 -0.39 19.96 14.76
C PRO A 26 0.95 20.69 14.67
N ALA A 27 1.43 21.22 15.79
CA ALA A 27 2.72 21.93 15.87
C ALA A 27 3.91 21.05 15.45
N VAL A 28 3.73 19.72 15.57
CA VAL A 28 4.65 18.70 15.07
C VAL A 28 3.82 17.71 14.26
N MET A 29 4.17 17.52 12.99
CA MET A 29 3.53 16.55 12.12
C MET A 29 3.95 15.14 12.54
N PRO A 30 3.01 14.22 12.81
CA PRO A 30 3.36 12.84 13.14
C PRO A 30 3.87 12.10 11.90
N ASP A 31 4.77 11.15 12.07
CA ASP A 31 5.07 10.18 11.03
C ASP A 31 3.86 9.26 10.79
N ILE A 32 3.64 8.90 9.54
CA ILE A 32 2.57 8.00 9.13
C ILE A 32 3.18 6.75 8.52
N PHE A 33 2.97 5.61 9.16
CA PHE A 33 3.37 4.30 8.65
C PHE A 33 2.14 3.54 8.19
N ALA A 34 2.08 3.21 6.91
CA ALA A 34 1.10 2.30 6.34
C ALA A 34 1.80 0.98 6.02
N VAL A 35 1.43 -0.08 6.72
CA VAL A 35 1.98 -1.42 6.50
C VAL A 35 0.89 -2.28 5.88
N LEU A 36 1.13 -2.75 4.66
CA LEU A 36 0.29 -3.75 4.01
C LEU A 36 0.87 -5.13 4.31
N GLU A 37 0.14 -5.90 5.11
CA GLU A 37 0.47 -7.30 5.38
C GLU A 37 -0.31 -8.21 4.46
N GLU A 38 0.41 -8.89 3.59
CA GLU A 38 -0.15 -9.80 2.61
C GLU A 38 -0.26 -11.22 3.17
N SER A 39 -1.20 -12.00 2.65
CA SER A 39 -1.39 -13.42 3.00
C SER A 39 -1.57 -13.69 4.49
N THR A 40 -2.09 -12.70 5.22
CA THR A 40 -2.25 -12.71 6.66
C THR A 40 -3.74 -12.68 7.03
N PHE A 41 -4.13 -13.48 8.02
CA PHE A 41 -5.49 -13.51 8.55
C PHE A 41 -5.48 -13.90 10.03
N ASP A 42 -6.53 -13.54 10.77
CA ASP A 42 -6.67 -13.97 12.15
C ASP A 42 -6.91 -15.49 12.19
N PRO A 43 -5.98 -16.29 12.75
CA PRO A 43 -6.15 -17.74 12.81
C PRO A 43 -7.41 -18.19 13.56
N LYS A 44 -7.98 -17.34 14.40
CA LYS A 44 -9.22 -17.64 15.14
C LYS A 44 -10.43 -17.87 14.24
N ILE A 45 -10.39 -17.45 12.97
CA ILE A 45 -11.45 -17.79 12.01
C ILE A 45 -11.48 -19.27 11.67
N LEU A 46 -10.38 -20.01 11.92
CA LEU A 46 -10.30 -21.43 11.69
C LEU A 46 -10.92 -22.17 12.88
N GLN A 47 -11.81 -23.13 12.59
CA GLN A 47 -12.44 -23.95 13.63
C GLN A 47 -11.42 -24.71 14.49
N ALA A 48 -10.31 -25.13 13.89
CA ALA A 48 -9.22 -25.80 14.60
C ALA A 48 -8.52 -24.91 15.63
N CYS A 49 -8.62 -23.60 15.52
CA CYS A 49 -8.04 -22.61 16.43
C CYS A 49 -8.98 -22.21 17.58
N ASN A 50 -10.20 -22.73 17.62
CA ASN A 50 -11.15 -22.40 18.66
C ASN A 50 -10.61 -22.79 20.05
N GLY A 51 -10.43 -21.81 20.94
CA GLY A 51 -9.92 -22.03 22.29
C GLY A 51 -8.43 -22.38 22.37
N GLN A 52 -7.70 -22.42 21.27
CA GLN A 52 -6.29 -22.78 21.25
C GLN A 52 -5.39 -21.55 21.46
N ALA A 53 -4.60 -21.53 22.53
CA ALA A 53 -3.68 -20.44 22.83
C ALA A 53 -2.59 -20.28 21.76
N VAL A 54 -2.18 -21.37 21.10
CA VAL A 54 -1.18 -21.36 20.03
C VAL A 54 -1.62 -20.55 18.80
N CYS A 55 -2.93 -20.40 18.60
CA CYS A 55 -3.49 -19.59 17.52
C CYS A 55 -3.65 -18.10 17.91
N ALA A 56 -3.25 -17.70 19.11
CA ALA A 56 -3.34 -16.32 19.52
C ALA A 56 -2.16 -15.52 18.93
N SER A 57 -2.47 -14.48 18.15
CA SER A 57 -1.48 -13.55 17.63
C SER A 57 -1.67 -12.18 18.24
N ALA A 58 -0.56 -11.52 18.57
CA ALA A 58 -0.57 -10.14 19.05
C ALA A 58 -1.02 -9.16 17.94
N LEU A 59 -0.81 -9.52 16.67
CA LEU A 59 -1.20 -8.74 15.51
C LEU A 59 -2.72 -8.50 15.48
N PHE A 60 -3.52 -9.55 15.76
CA PHE A 60 -4.98 -9.51 15.74
C PHE A 60 -5.61 -9.26 17.10
N LYS A 61 -4.85 -8.73 18.05
CA LYS A 61 -5.45 -8.27 19.30
C LYS A 61 -6.37 -7.09 19.01
N GLY A 62 -7.60 -7.17 19.47
CA GLY A 62 -8.61 -6.14 19.30
C GLY A 62 -8.19 -4.79 19.86
N SER A 63 -9.09 -3.83 19.72
CA SER A 63 -8.90 -2.45 20.17
C SER A 63 -8.47 -2.36 21.62
N GLY A 64 -7.60 -1.41 21.92
CA GLY A 64 -7.07 -1.14 23.26
C GLY A 64 -6.60 0.31 23.34
N SER A 65 -5.97 0.72 24.43
CA SER A 65 -5.47 2.09 24.58
C SER A 65 -4.55 2.47 23.42
N GLY A 66 -4.97 3.47 22.61
CA GLY A 66 -4.25 3.95 21.44
C GLY A 66 -4.29 3.00 20.22
N ARG A 67 -5.18 2.01 20.20
CA ARG A 67 -5.34 1.07 19.08
C ARG A 67 -6.80 0.95 18.69
N GLU A 68 -7.05 1.03 17.40
CA GLU A 68 -8.34 0.70 16.80
C GLU A 68 -8.16 -0.51 15.89
N ALA A 69 -9.13 -1.42 15.86
CA ALA A 69 -9.14 -2.57 14.99
C ALA A 69 -10.52 -2.75 14.37
N GLY A 70 -10.54 -3.18 13.12
CA GLY A 70 -11.78 -3.43 12.39
C GLY A 70 -11.52 -4.29 11.16
N PRO A 71 -12.59 -4.80 10.54
CA PRO A 71 -12.45 -5.55 9.30
C PRO A 71 -12.07 -4.62 8.14
N LEU A 72 -11.09 -5.04 7.35
CA LEU A 72 -10.79 -4.44 6.05
C LEU A 72 -11.40 -5.33 4.96
N ILE A 73 -12.28 -4.76 4.16
CA ILE A 73 -12.86 -5.45 3.01
C ILE A 73 -12.13 -4.99 1.76
N THR A 74 -11.45 -5.92 1.10
CA THR A 74 -10.81 -5.68 -0.19
C THR A 74 -11.68 -6.20 -1.33
N HIS A 75 -11.57 -5.59 -2.51
CA HIS A 75 -12.31 -6.00 -3.70
C HIS A 75 -11.52 -7.00 -4.56
N THR A 76 -10.48 -7.58 -3.99
CA THR A 76 -9.62 -8.57 -4.66
C THR A 76 -9.78 -9.93 -4.04
N THR A 77 -9.77 -10.94 -4.89
CA THR A 77 -9.71 -12.35 -4.51
C THR A 77 -8.35 -12.88 -4.96
N ALA A 78 -7.65 -13.57 -4.08
CA ALA A 78 -6.40 -14.28 -4.31
C ALA A 78 -5.39 -13.61 -5.28
N GLY A 79 -4.19 -13.30 -4.83
CA GLY A 79 -3.09 -12.84 -5.69
C GLY A 79 -3.24 -11.44 -6.31
N GLY A 80 -4.22 -10.66 -5.87
CA GLY A 80 -4.49 -9.32 -6.40
C GLY A 80 -3.97 -8.16 -5.56
N THR A 81 -2.87 -8.31 -4.83
CA THR A 81 -2.33 -7.31 -3.91
C THR A 81 -2.16 -5.94 -4.56
N ALA A 82 -1.59 -5.89 -5.76
CA ALA A 82 -1.43 -4.62 -6.49
C ALA A 82 -2.75 -3.89 -6.77
N LEU A 83 -3.87 -4.62 -6.88
CA LEU A 83 -5.21 -4.03 -7.04
C LEU A 83 -5.71 -3.41 -5.72
N SER A 84 -5.41 -4.04 -4.60
CA SER A 84 -5.72 -3.50 -3.27
C SER A 84 -4.87 -2.28 -2.97
N GLU A 85 -3.58 -2.31 -3.32
CA GLU A 85 -2.68 -1.17 -3.23
C GLU A 85 -3.17 0.00 -4.07
N PHE A 86 -3.55 -0.27 -5.34
CA PHE A 86 -4.13 0.73 -6.22
C PHE A 86 -5.36 1.40 -5.58
N THR A 87 -6.28 0.59 -5.06
CA THR A 87 -7.49 1.11 -4.40
C THR A 87 -7.15 1.94 -3.17
N PHE A 88 -6.22 1.49 -2.35
CA PHE A 88 -5.77 2.22 -1.17
C PHE A 88 -5.11 3.56 -1.52
N LEU A 89 -4.22 3.56 -2.52
CA LEU A 89 -3.45 4.75 -2.90
C LEU A 89 -4.26 5.78 -3.68
N THR A 90 -5.28 5.33 -4.43
CA THR A 90 -6.05 6.21 -5.33
C THR A 90 -7.47 6.49 -4.85
N GLY A 91 -8.00 5.68 -3.95
CA GLY A 91 -9.41 5.70 -3.56
C GLY A 91 -10.36 5.18 -4.63
N LEU A 92 -9.85 4.59 -5.73
CA LEU A 92 -10.65 4.10 -6.84
C LEU A 92 -10.78 2.59 -6.80
N ASP A 93 -11.98 2.09 -6.97
CA ASP A 93 -12.21 0.67 -7.19
C ASP A 93 -11.78 0.28 -8.62
N TRP A 94 -10.81 -0.60 -8.74
CA TRP A 94 -10.29 -1.04 -10.04
C TRP A 94 -11.38 -1.65 -10.95
N ARG A 95 -12.45 -2.15 -10.37
CA ARG A 95 -13.59 -2.77 -11.11
C ARG A 95 -14.36 -1.77 -11.97
N ILE A 96 -14.31 -0.48 -11.65
CA ILE A 96 -14.96 0.56 -12.45
C ILE A 96 -14.39 0.64 -13.88
N PHE A 97 -13.18 0.12 -14.09
CA PHE A 97 -12.52 0.10 -15.40
C PHE A 97 -12.85 -1.14 -16.22
N GLY A 98 -13.82 -1.97 -15.76
CA GLY A 98 -14.29 -3.16 -16.48
C GLY A 98 -13.19 -4.22 -16.66
N PRO A 99 -13.20 -4.97 -17.77
CA PRO A 99 -12.25 -6.07 -17.99
C PRO A 99 -10.77 -5.64 -17.96
N GLY A 100 -10.47 -4.39 -18.29
CA GLY A 100 -9.13 -3.83 -18.23
C GLY A 100 -8.67 -3.44 -16.82
N GLY A 101 -9.57 -3.40 -15.86
CA GLY A 101 -9.32 -2.94 -14.49
C GLY A 101 -8.25 -3.75 -13.76
N ALA A 102 -8.11 -5.04 -14.08
CA ALA A 102 -7.04 -5.88 -13.52
C ALA A 102 -5.62 -5.35 -13.83
N LEU A 103 -5.46 -4.55 -14.87
CA LEU A 103 -4.20 -3.90 -15.23
C LEU A 103 -4.11 -2.44 -14.74
N ALA A 104 -5.12 -1.95 -14.06
CA ALA A 104 -5.19 -0.56 -13.59
C ALA A 104 -3.93 -0.11 -12.81
N PRO A 105 -3.35 -0.90 -11.89
CA PRO A 105 -2.13 -0.51 -11.17
C PRO A 105 -0.97 -0.15 -12.08
N LEU A 106 -0.88 -0.80 -13.23
CA LEU A 106 0.23 -0.60 -14.19
C LEU A 106 -0.13 0.42 -15.27
N SER A 107 -1.32 0.25 -15.88
CA SER A 107 -1.71 1.01 -17.06
C SER A 107 -2.26 2.41 -16.74
N LEU A 108 -2.83 2.60 -15.54
CA LEU A 108 -3.46 3.85 -15.15
C LEU A 108 -2.63 4.70 -14.18
N ALA A 109 -1.55 4.17 -13.63
CA ALA A 109 -0.74 4.89 -12.64
C ALA A 109 -0.33 6.29 -13.14
N SER A 110 0.11 6.40 -14.40
CA SER A 110 0.52 7.67 -15.01
C SER A 110 -0.62 8.69 -15.21
N HIS A 111 -1.87 8.23 -15.15
CA HIS A 111 -3.06 9.06 -15.32
C HIS A 111 -3.66 9.53 -13.98
N MET A 112 -3.13 9.04 -12.86
CA MET A 112 -3.62 9.39 -11.52
C MET A 112 -3.22 10.81 -11.14
N GLN A 113 -4.17 11.72 -11.12
CA GLN A 113 -3.93 13.12 -10.73
C GLN A 113 -3.95 13.31 -9.21
N ALA A 114 -4.84 12.62 -8.52
CA ALA A 114 -4.95 12.67 -7.07
C ALA A 114 -4.74 11.28 -6.48
N THR A 115 -3.81 11.18 -5.53
CA THR A 115 -3.47 9.96 -4.81
C THR A 115 -3.16 10.31 -3.37
N LEU A 116 -3.18 9.33 -2.49
CA LEU A 116 -2.83 9.55 -1.09
C LEU A 116 -1.42 10.14 -0.92
N PRO A 117 -0.36 9.62 -1.56
CA PRO A 117 0.97 10.22 -1.47
C PRO A 117 1.02 11.66 -1.96
N LYS A 118 0.44 11.97 -3.12
CA LYS A 118 0.39 13.35 -3.62
C LYS A 118 -0.34 14.29 -2.67
N HIS A 119 -1.42 13.81 -2.05
CA HIS A 119 -2.12 14.60 -1.06
C HIS A 119 -1.27 14.86 0.17
N LEU A 120 -0.58 13.84 0.70
CA LEU A 120 0.32 13.99 1.84
C LEU A 120 1.45 14.98 1.54
N GLN A 121 2.00 14.97 0.33
CA GLN A 121 3.00 15.96 -0.09
C GLN A 121 2.46 17.40 -0.02
N THR A 122 1.19 17.63 -0.37
CA THR A 122 0.60 18.97 -0.22
C THR A 122 0.50 19.44 1.23
N LEU A 123 0.57 18.50 2.16
CA LEU A 123 0.61 18.77 3.60
C LEU A 123 2.04 18.87 4.16
N GLY A 124 3.06 18.74 3.30
CA GLY A 124 4.48 18.84 3.70
C GLY A 124 5.14 17.52 4.09
N TYR A 125 4.47 16.38 3.87
CA TYR A 125 5.09 15.07 4.10
C TYR A 125 6.04 14.70 2.97
N GLN A 126 7.16 14.11 3.33
CA GLN A 126 8.00 13.32 2.44
C GLN A 126 7.42 11.91 2.32
N THR A 127 7.36 11.36 1.12
CA THR A 127 6.67 10.10 0.85
C THR A 127 7.63 9.03 0.37
N ILE A 128 7.63 7.90 1.07
CA ILE A 128 8.56 6.79 0.83
C ILE A 128 7.76 5.50 0.68
N ALA A 129 8.00 4.74 -0.38
CA ALA A 129 7.51 3.39 -0.55
C ALA A 129 8.65 2.40 -0.34
N ILE A 130 8.43 1.39 0.49
CA ILE A 130 9.35 0.30 0.73
C ILE A 130 8.67 -0.99 0.27
N TYR A 131 9.30 -1.68 -0.66
CA TYR A 131 8.70 -2.80 -1.37
C TYR A 131 9.57 -4.06 -1.22
N PRO A 132 9.04 -5.17 -0.68
CA PRO A 132 9.84 -6.34 -0.31
C PRO A 132 10.26 -7.22 -1.50
N VAL A 133 10.24 -6.68 -2.70
CA VAL A 133 10.68 -7.36 -3.94
C VAL A 133 11.58 -6.45 -4.76
N GLY A 134 12.13 -6.98 -5.86
CA GLY A 134 12.98 -6.21 -6.75
C GLY A 134 12.27 -4.98 -7.32
N ARG A 135 12.98 -3.87 -7.44
CA ARG A 135 12.44 -2.57 -7.89
C ARG A 135 11.73 -2.61 -9.24
N ASN A 136 12.07 -3.56 -10.08
CA ASN A 136 11.50 -3.71 -11.42
C ASN A 136 10.37 -4.76 -11.47
N PHE A 137 10.05 -5.37 -10.35
CA PHE A 137 8.97 -6.36 -10.28
C PHE A 137 7.64 -5.71 -10.68
N LEU A 138 6.98 -6.25 -11.69
CA LEU A 138 5.72 -5.73 -12.25
C LEU A 138 5.75 -4.21 -12.49
N ASN A 139 6.91 -3.64 -12.83
CA ASN A 139 7.09 -2.19 -13.03
C ASN A 139 6.67 -1.33 -11.81
N ALA A 140 6.76 -1.88 -10.60
CA ALA A 140 6.27 -1.25 -9.38
C ALA A 140 6.91 0.13 -9.16
N ARG A 141 8.23 0.25 -9.32
CA ARG A 141 8.95 1.52 -9.15
C ARG A 141 8.34 2.66 -9.94
N GLU A 142 8.04 2.41 -11.22
CA GLU A 142 7.47 3.43 -12.10
C GLU A 142 6.03 3.76 -11.72
N ALA A 143 5.22 2.76 -11.38
CA ALA A 143 3.85 2.96 -10.93
C ALA A 143 3.80 3.79 -9.64
N TYR A 144 4.64 3.46 -8.65
CA TYR A 144 4.69 4.19 -7.38
C TYR A 144 5.19 5.63 -7.55
N ARG A 145 6.14 5.87 -8.47
CA ARG A 145 6.54 7.23 -8.84
C ARG A 145 5.35 8.03 -9.37
N TYR A 146 4.51 7.45 -10.22
CA TYR A 146 3.31 8.11 -10.71
C TYR A 146 2.26 8.33 -9.62
N TYR A 147 2.16 7.42 -8.62
CA TYR A 147 1.33 7.65 -7.45
C TYR A 147 1.83 8.78 -6.56
N GLY A 148 3.04 9.25 -6.78
CA GLY A 148 3.59 10.40 -6.07
C GLY A 148 4.52 10.06 -4.92
N PHE A 149 5.06 8.85 -4.85
CA PHE A 149 6.14 8.59 -3.91
C PHE A 149 7.44 9.23 -4.41
N GLU A 150 8.09 9.99 -3.54
CA GLU A 150 9.39 10.63 -3.82
C GLU A 150 10.52 9.62 -3.80
N HIS A 151 10.42 8.64 -2.91
CA HIS A 151 11.39 7.58 -2.78
C HIS A 151 10.70 6.22 -2.92
N PHE A 152 11.36 5.32 -3.65
CA PHE A 152 10.96 3.92 -3.78
C PHE A 152 12.17 3.05 -3.52
N LEU A 153 12.10 2.23 -2.47
CA LEU A 153 13.14 1.32 -2.06
C LEU A 153 12.70 -0.12 -2.28
N GLY A 154 13.35 -0.81 -3.20
CA GLY A 154 13.25 -2.26 -3.35
C GLY A 154 14.28 -2.99 -2.48
N ILE A 155 14.28 -4.32 -2.52
CA ILE A 155 15.20 -5.14 -1.72
C ILE A 155 16.67 -4.83 -2.03
N GLU A 156 16.98 -4.45 -3.27
CA GLU A 156 18.35 -4.09 -3.66
C GLU A 156 18.82 -2.79 -3.00
N ASP A 157 17.91 -1.85 -2.79
CA ASP A 157 18.22 -0.56 -2.16
C ASP A 157 18.40 -0.72 -0.65
N LEU A 158 17.93 -1.82 -0.09
CA LEU A 158 18.00 -2.16 1.33
C LEU A 158 19.11 -3.16 1.67
N ASP A 159 19.96 -3.53 0.70
CA ASP A 159 20.98 -4.59 0.88
C ASP A 159 20.40 -5.94 1.36
N LEU A 160 19.23 -6.30 0.86
CA LEU A 160 18.54 -7.55 1.22
C LEU A 160 18.76 -8.67 0.18
N GLY A 161 19.65 -8.44 -0.77
CA GLY A 161 19.91 -9.38 -1.85
C GLY A 161 18.85 -9.32 -2.96
N SER A 162 18.70 -10.43 -3.68
CA SER A 162 17.75 -10.53 -4.81
C SER A 162 16.69 -11.60 -4.62
N ASP A 163 16.82 -12.43 -3.58
CA ASP A 163 15.88 -13.52 -3.28
C ASP A 163 14.89 -13.10 -2.20
N TRP A 164 13.80 -12.50 -2.64
CA TRP A 164 12.73 -12.07 -1.74
C TRP A 164 11.94 -13.24 -1.13
N HIS A 165 12.00 -14.45 -1.70
CA HIS A 165 11.31 -15.62 -1.17
C HIS A 165 11.88 -16.10 0.17
N SER A 166 13.17 -15.86 0.41
CA SER A 166 13.84 -16.19 1.66
C SER A 166 13.86 -15.05 2.68
N LEU A 167 13.36 -13.88 2.28
CA LEU A 167 13.34 -12.68 3.12
C LEU A 167 12.37 -12.86 4.29
N ARG A 168 12.83 -12.56 5.50
CA ARG A 168 11.99 -12.53 6.70
C ARG A 168 11.54 -11.11 6.98
N ASP A 169 10.30 -10.94 7.40
CA ASP A 169 9.72 -9.63 7.71
C ASP A 169 10.57 -8.82 8.68
N GLY A 170 11.12 -9.44 9.73
CA GLY A 170 12.01 -8.76 10.68
C GLY A 170 13.23 -8.14 10.00
N GLN A 171 13.84 -8.81 9.03
CA GLN A 171 14.98 -8.28 8.28
C GLN A 171 14.56 -7.07 7.42
N LEU A 172 13.38 -7.16 6.80
CA LEU A 172 12.80 -6.05 6.04
C LEU A 172 12.56 -4.84 6.93
N PHE A 173 11.91 -5.04 8.09
CA PHE A 173 11.61 -3.95 9.02
C PHE A 173 12.87 -3.28 9.57
N ASP A 174 13.88 -4.05 9.97
CA ASP A 174 15.15 -3.51 10.48
C ASP A 174 15.85 -2.63 9.43
N LYS A 175 15.90 -3.10 8.19
CA LYS A 175 16.50 -2.35 7.08
C LYS A 175 15.67 -1.13 6.68
N ALA A 176 14.36 -1.27 6.65
CA ALA A 176 13.45 -0.19 6.35
C ALA A 176 13.56 0.96 7.36
N LEU A 177 13.53 0.66 8.65
CA LEU A 177 13.70 1.65 9.70
C LEU A 177 15.05 2.36 9.60
N GLY A 178 16.13 1.60 9.40
CA GLY A 178 17.47 2.19 9.21
C GLY A 178 17.59 3.06 7.95
N ALA A 179 16.83 2.78 6.88
CA ALA A 179 16.77 3.63 5.70
C ALA A 179 15.98 4.92 5.97
N ILE A 180 14.86 4.82 6.68
CA ILE A 180 14.02 5.96 7.05
C ILE A 180 14.82 6.92 7.97
N ASP A 181 15.54 6.40 8.96
CA ASP A 181 16.34 7.25 9.86
C ASP A 181 17.40 8.04 9.11
N LYS A 182 18.06 7.43 8.13
CA LYS A 182 19.04 8.12 7.26
C LYS A 182 18.45 9.21 6.38
N MET A 183 17.15 9.16 6.10
CA MET A 183 16.47 10.17 5.27
C MET A 183 15.95 11.34 6.09
N ARG A 184 15.92 11.22 7.43
CA ARG A 184 15.52 12.29 8.36
C ARG A 184 16.66 13.27 8.68
N ASP A 185 17.90 12.84 8.47
CA ASP A 185 19.11 13.64 8.66
C ASP A 185 19.41 14.50 7.43
#